data_2fa19ee4ec11f1253e5fe04bfb8c3027
#
_entry.id   2fa19ee4ec11f1253e5fe04bfb8c3027
#
_cell.length_a   1.000
_cell.length_b   1.000
_cell.length_c   1.000
_cell.angle_alpha   90.00
_cell.angle_beta   90.00
_cell.angle_gamma   90.00
#
_symmetry.space_group_name_H-M   'P 1'
#
loop_
_entity.id
_entity.type
_entity.pdbx_description
1 polymer ?
#
loop_
_entity_poly.entity_id
_entity_poly.type
_entity_poly.pdbx_seq_one_letter_code
_entity_poly.pdbx_strand_id
1 'polypeptide(L)'
;FAYRLSHKPSDAHGSAAFETTGDIRSAGLRSRGVILGKKAGRFIRFDRPGHLLTFAPTRSGKGIGVVIRNLLDHPGSVVVTDIKGENYRITARHRGSLGPVHSFAPFDPGIESASYNAVEFIRAVTVNDVDDARLIAEMIVAPEGHEPNHWEQEARVLVTGLLLHIALDMPPHRRNLRELRVLLMRSREKFDAVLAHMGDSKHPI
;
A
#
# COMPACT_ATOMS: atom_id res chain seq x y z
N PHE A 1 19.51 36.96 -33.48
CA PHE A 1 19.12 35.58 -33.94
C PHE A 1 20.35 34.74 -34.28
N ALA A 2 21.37 35.30 -34.90
CA ALA A 2 22.62 34.61 -35.26
C ALA A 2 23.50 34.21 -34.06
N TYR A 3 23.44 34.95 -32.95
CA TYR A 3 24.22 34.66 -31.72
C TYR A 3 23.85 33.35 -31.06
N ARG A 4 22.60 32.88 -31.22
CA ARG A 4 22.09 31.62 -30.62
C ARG A 4 22.53 30.36 -31.38
N LEU A 5 22.99 30.47 -32.60
CA LEU A 5 23.38 29.34 -33.46
C LEU A 5 24.88 28.96 -33.35
N SER A 6 25.71 29.82 -32.77
CA SER A 6 27.14 29.58 -32.67
C SER A 6 27.68 29.15 -31.31
N HIS A 7 26.87 29.20 -30.26
CA HIS A 7 27.26 28.75 -28.92
C HIS A 7 26.96 27.29 -28.72
N LYS A 8 27.97 26.44 -28.70
CA LYS A 8 27.84 25.09 -28.13
C LYS A 8 27.55 25.23 -26.62
N PRO A 9 26.60 24.50 -26.07
CA PRO A 9 26.39 24.48 -24.63
C PRO A 9 27.70 24.09 -23.92
N SER A 10 28.05 24.82 -22.88
CA SER A 10 29.21 24.48 -22.06
C SER A 10 28.93 23.18 -21.28
N ASP A 11 29.78 22.18 -21.44
CA ASP A 11 29.73 20.92 -20.66
C ASP A 11 30.34 21.05 -19.27
N ALA A 12 30.72 22.27 -18.85
CA ALA A 12 31.34 22.54 -17.55
C ALA A 12 30.50 22.08 -16.33
N HIS A 13 29.19 21.95 -16.50
CA HIS A 13 28.26 21.49 -15.47
C HIS A 13 27.58 20.15 -15.83
N GLY A 14 28.12 19.39 -16.76
CA GLY A 14 27.62 18.12 -17.25
C GLY A 14 27.03 18.20 -18.67
N SER A 15 26.89 17.03 -19.29
CA SER A 15 26.38 16.86 -20.65
C SER A 15 24.87 16.70 -20.78
N ALA A 16 24.10 16.96 -19.67
CA ALA A 16 22.66 16.78 -19.65
C ALA A 16 21.96 17.72 -20.64
N ALA A 17 21.12 17.20 -21.50
CA ALA A 17 20.32 17.92 -22.46
C ALA A 17 18.86 17.42 -22.47
N PHE A 18 17.95 18.30 -22.93
CA PHE A 18 16.57 17.89 -23.14
C PHE A 18 16.49 17.01 -24.41
N GLU A 19 15.99 15.79 -24.22
CA GLU A 19 15.78 14.83 -25.30
C GLU A 19 14.91 15.38 -26.42
N THR A 20 15.24 15.01 -27.65
CA THR A 20 14.44 15.37 -28.84
C THR A 20 13.16 14.50 -28.87
N THR A 21 12.20 14.91 -29.73
CA THR A 21 10.99 14.10 -29.95
C THR A 21 11.33 12.75 -30.62
N GLY A 22 12.42 12.69 -31.37
CA GLY A 22 12.94 11.45 -31.97
C GLY A 22 13.46 10.50 -30.94
N ASP A 23 14.30 10.98 -30.01
CA ASP A 23 14.88 10.16 -28.93
C ASP A 23 13.81 9.59 -28.01
N ILE A 24 12.82 10.40 -27.63
CA ILE A 24 11.67 9.94 -26.85
C ILE A 24 10.90 8.82 -27.56
N ARG A 25 10.78 8.89 -28.88
CA ARG A 25 10.11 7.86 -29.67
C ARG A 25 10.95 6.59 -29.78
N SER A 26 12.24 6.71 -30.07
CA SER A 26 13.17 5.57 -30.17
C SER A 26 13.34 4.84 -28.84
N ALA A 27 13.28 5.58 -27.72
CA ALA A 27 13.27 5.01 -26.38
C ALA A 27 11.95 4.31 -26.00
N GLY A 28 10.93 4.30 -26.88
CA GLY A 28 9.64 3.66 -26.62
C GLY A 28 8.72 4.39 -25.64
N LEU A 29 9.07 5.63 -25.26
CA LEU A 29 8.36 6.40 -24.23
C LEU A 29 7.05 7.07 -24.71
N ARG A 30 6.35 6.46 -25.69
CA ARG A 30 5.13 7.04 -26.27
C ARG A 30 3.96 6.08 -26.40
N SER A 31 4.17 4.79 -26.10
CA SER A 31 3.16 3.77 -26.39
C SER A 31 2.15 3.62 -25.26
N ARG A 32 2.57 3.22 -24.11
CA ARG A 32 1.71 2.87 -22.97
C ARG A 32 2.43 3.12 -21.63
N GLY A 33 1.77 2.85 -20.53
CA GLY A 33 2.33 2.99 -19.19
C GLY A 33 2.00 4.33 -18.53
N VAL A 34 2.63 4.57 -17.41
CA VAL A 34 2.42 5.75 -16.56
C VAL A 34 2.84 7.03 -17.29
N ILE A 35 1.99 8.04 -17.28
CA ILE A 35 2.27 9.36 -17.87
C ILE A 35 3.30 10.07 -17.00
N LEU A 36 4.45 10.38 -17.58
CA LEU A 36 5.52 11.18 -16.97
C LEU A 36 5.36 12.68 -17.24
N GLY A 37 4.81 13.03 -18.39
CA GLY A 37 4.69 14.41 -18.83
C GLY A 37 4.19 14.53 -20.26
N LYS A 38 4.39 15.72 -20.86
CA LYS A 38 3.94 16.03 -22.21
C LYS A 38 5.02 16.82 -22.96
N LYS A 39 5.32 16.44 -24.21
CA LYS A 39 6.20 17.19 -25.12
C LYS A 39 5.59 17.22 -26.51
N ALA A 40 5.58 18.38 -27.14
CA ALA A 40 5.00 18.60 -28.48
C ALA A 40 3.56 18.04 -28.62
N GLY A 41 2.70 18.32 -27.63
CA GLY A 41 1.29 17.89 -27.62
C GLY A 41 1.06 16.42 -27.29
N ARG A 42 2.07 15.58 -27.13
CA ARG A 42 1.96 14.12 -26.90
C ARG A 42 2.48 13.73 -25.52
N PHE A 43 1.84 12.77 -24.87
CA PHE A 43 2.29 12.23 -23.59
C PHE A 43 3.61 11.47 -23.75
N ILE A 44 4.45 11.59 -22.72
CA ILE A 44 5.60 10.74 -22.47
C ILE A 44 5.17 9.73 -21.44
N ARG A 45 5.34 8.43 -21.76
CA ARG A 45 4.85 7.31 -20.93
C ARG A 45 5.98 6.36 -20.59
N PHE A 46 5.85 5.70 -19.45
CA PHE A 46 6.81 4.74 -18.95
C PHE A 46 6.09 3.45 -18.54
N ASP A 47 6.48 2.31 -19.11
CA ASP A 47 5.88 0.99 -18.88
C ASP A 47 6.89 -0.10 -18.49
N ARG A 48 8.05 0.32 -18.00
CA ARG A 48 9.09 -0.61 -17.53
C ARG A 48 8.96 -0.85 -16.04
N PRO A 49 9.47 -1.99 -15.50
CA PRO A 49 9.60 -2.19 -14.06
C PRO A 49 10.44 -1.07 -13.43
N GLY A 50 10.01 -0.59 -12.27
CA GLY A 50 10.73 0.43 -11.52
C GLY A 50 9.83 1.40 -10.78
N HIS A 51 10.45 2.23 -9.95
CA HIS A 51 9.80 3.28 -9.19
C HIS A 51 9.95 4.62 -9.90
N LEU A 52 8.91 5.44 -9.82
CA LEU A 52 8.91 6.80 -10.33
C LEU A 52 8.86 7.78 -9.16
N LEU A 53 9.74 8.76 -9.18
CA LEU A 53 9.81 9.79 -8.16
C LEU A 53 9.59 11.17 -8.79
N THR A 54 8.63 11.93 -8.28
CA THR A 54 8.32 13.28 -8.74
C THR A 54 8.70 14.30 -7.66
N PHE A 55 9.70 15.11 -7.96
CA PHE A 55 10.07 16.25 -7.12
C PHE A 55 9.44 17.53 -7.65
N ALA A 56 8.69 18.20 -6.80
CA ALA A 56 8.10 19.49 -7.15
C ALA A 56 7.69 20.25 -5.88
N PRO A 57 7.81 21.58 -5.86
CA PRO A 57 7.36 22.40 -4.74
C PRO A 57 5.85 22.24 -4.48
N THR A 58 5.42 22.66 -3.30
CA THR A 58 4.00 22.76 -2.99
C THR A 58 3.29 23.65 -4.01
N ARG A 59 2.07 23.30 -4.42
CA ARG A 59 1.25 24.03 -5.41
C ARG A 59 1.82 24.08 -6.84
N SER A 60 2.85 23.32 -7.17
CA SER A 60 3.39 23.20 -8.54
C SER A 60 2.52 22.40 -9.51
N GLY A 61 1.39 21.88 -9.05
CA GLY A 61 0.48 21.10 -9.90
C GLY A 61 0.81 19.61 -10.02
N LYS A 62 1.74 19.04 -9.21
CA LYS A 62 2.08 17.61 -9.27
C LYS A 62 0.85 16.68 -9.07
N GLY A 63 -0.07 17.04 -8.17
CA GLY A 63 -1.31 16.28 -7.97
C GLY A 63 -2.16 16.21 -9.24
N ILE A 64 -2.43 17.35 -9.85
CA ILE A 64 -3.25 17.45 -11.06
C ILE A 64 -2.51 16.90 -12.29
N GLY A 65 -1.24 17.28 -12.45
CA GLY A 65 -0.45 16.95 -13.65
C GLY A 65 0.02 15.51 -13.72
N VAL A 66 0.29 14.88 -12.57
CA VAL A 66 0.82 13.51 -12.50
C VAL A 66 -0.20 12.55 -11.89
N VAL A 67 -0.64 12.78 -10.64
CA VAL A 67 -1.43 11.78 -9.91
C VAL A 67 -2.83 11.63 -10.53
N ILE A 68 -3.62 12.70 -10.57
CA ILE A 68 -5.00 12.65 -11.10
C ILE A 68 -5.00 12.24 -12.56
N ARG A 69 -4.05 12.75 -13.34
CA ARG A 69 -3.94 12.37 -14.77
C ARG A 69 -3.72 10.86 -14.94
N ASN A 70 -2.85 10.26 -14.17
CA ASN A 70 -2.62 8.83 -14.23
C ASN A 70 -3.78 8.02 -13.68
N LEU A 71 -4.46 8.48 -12.63
CA LEU A 71 -5.66 7.83 -12.12
C LEU A 71 -6.81 7.78 -13.14
N LEU A 72 -6.92 8.79 -14.00
CA LEU A 72 -7.92 8.84 -15.07
C LEU A 72 -7.51 8.06 -16.32
N ASP A 73 -6.22 7.80 -16.53
CA ASP A 73 -5.70 7.20 -17.76
C ASP A 73 -5.33 5.72 -17.60
N HIS A 74 -4.85 5.31 -16.41
CA HIS A 74 -4.36 3.96 -16.17
C HIS A 74 -5.52 2.94 -16.09
N PRO A 75 -5.54 1.89 -16.94
CA PRO A 75 -6.67 0.95 -16.99
C PRO A 75 -6.64 -0.11 -15.87
N GLY A 76 -5.47 -0.36 -15.28
CA GLY A 76 -5.27 -1.41 -14.26
C GLY A 76 -5.64 -0.97 -12.85
N SER A 77 -5.47 -1.87 -11.90
CA SER A 77 -5.65 -1.61 -10.47
C SER A 77 -4.64 -0.59 -9.95
N VAL A 78 -5.07 0.24 -9.01
CA VAL A 78 -4.22 1.25 -8.35
C VAL A 78 -4.51 1.30 -6.86
N VAL A 79 -3.47 1.56 -6.07
CA VAL A 79 -3.57 1.88 -4.65
C VAL A 79 -3.05 3.31 -4.47
N VAL A 80 -3.80 4.13 -3.75
CA VAL A 80 -3.49 5.56 -3.59
C VAL A 80 -3.56 5.95 -2.12
N THR A 81 -2.47 6.52 -1.59
CA THR A 81 -2.49 7.20 -0.30
C THR A 81 -3.02 8.63 -0.51
N ASP A 82 -4.23 8.91 -0.03
CA ASP A 82 -4.95 10.16 -0.26
C ASP A 82 -5.43 10.79 1.06
N ILE A 83 -4.51 11.41 1.77
CA ILE A 83 -4.75 11.97 3.11
C ILE A 83 -5.92 12.96 3.14
N LYS A 84 -6.16 13.70 2.04
CA LYS A 84 -7.22 14.71 1.94
C LYS A 84 -8.48 14.23 1.22
N GLY A 85 -8.47 13.02 0.67
CA GLY A 85 -9.56 12.49 -0.14
C GLY A 85 -9.79 13.25 -1.46
N GLU A 86 -8.84 14.10 -1.88
CA GLU A 86 -8.98 14.90 -3.12
C GLU A 86 -8.95 14.03 -4.37
N ASN A 87 -8.02 13.07 -4.43
CA ASN A 87 -7.90 12.14 -5.55
C ASN A 87 -9.16 11.28 -5.67
N TYR A 88 -9.64 10.74 -4.55
CA TYR A 88 -10.88 9.96 -4.50
C TYR A 88 -12.07 10.76 -5.04
N ARG A 89 -12.33 11.97 -4.51
CA ARG A 89 -13.45 12.80 -4.96
C ARG A 89 -13.43 13.12 -6.45
N ILE A 90 -12.25 13.31 -7.02
CA ILE A 90 -12.11 13.68 -8.43
C ILE A 90 -12.19 12.46 -9.35
N THR A 91 -11.64 11.31 -8.94
CA THR A 91 -11.40 10.19 -9.86
C THR A 91 -12.30 8.97 -9.62
N ALA A 92 -12.93 8.82 -8.44
CA ALA A 92 -13.68 7.63 -8.07
C ALA A 92 -14.79 7.28 -9.05
N ARG A 93 -15.55 8.28 -9.54
CA ARG A 93 -16.60 8.05 -10.54
C ARG A 93 -16.07 7.43 -11.83
N HIS A 94 -14.97 7.97 -12.35
CA HIS A 94 -14.32 7.42 -13.54
C HIS A 94 -13.72 6.05 -13.26
N ARG A 95 -13.01 5.90 -12.13
CA ARG A 95 -12.45 4.60 -11.73
C ARG A 95 -13.54 3.53 -11.55
N GLY A 96 -14.70 3.90 -11.04
CA GLY A 96 -15.86 3.02 -10.88
C GLY A 96 -16.40 2.46 -12.22
N SER A 97 -16.16 3.12 -13.34
CA SER A 97 -16.49 2.57 -14.66
C SER A 97 -15.48 1.53 -15.18
N LEU A 98 -14.29 1.44 -14.55
CA LEU A 98 -13.25 0.46 -14.89
C LEU A 98 -13.27 -0.76 -13.96
N GLY A 99 -13.74 -0.59 -12.71
CA GLY A 99 -13.80 -1.65 -11.72
C GLY A 99 -14.23 -1.14 -10.35
N PRO A 100 -14.29 -1.99 -9.31
CA PRO A 100 -14.66 -1.59 -7.97
C PRO A 100 -13.68 -0.57 -7.39
N VAL A 101 -14.22 0.40 -6.65
CA VAL A 101 -13.44 1.44 -5.96
C VAL A 101 -13.74 1.36 -4.47
N HIS A 102 -12.72 1.17 -3.67
CA HIS A 102 -12.80 1.10 -2.21
C HIS A 102 -12.10 2.31 -1.61
N SER A 103 -12.81 3.05 -0.76
CA SER A 103 -12.23 4.09 0.10
C SER A 103 -12.02 3.50 1.48
N PHE A 104 -10.79 3.49 1.97
CA PHE A 104 -10.47 3.07 3.33
C PHE A 104 -10.09 4.31 4.15
N ALA A 105 -11.06 4.85 4.88
CA ALA A 105 -10.95 6.07 5.69
C ALA A 105 -11.50 5.84 7.11
N PRO A 106 -10.90 4.94 7.91
CA PRO A 106 -11.47 4.49 9.19
C PRO A 106 -11.58 5.58 10.26
N PHE A 107 -10.91 6.71 10.06
CA PHE A 107 -10.91 7.84 11.00
C PHE A 107 -11.73 9.04 10.51
N ASP A 108 -12.33 8.98 9.32
CA ASP A 108 -13.16 10.05 8.77
C ASP A 108 -14.66 9.66 8.84
N PRO A 109 -15.42 10.21 9.78
CA PRO A 109 -16.85 9.90 9.91
C PRO A 109 -17.71 10.47 8.77
N GLY A 110 -17.17 11.37 7.94
CA GLY A 110 -17.85 11.96 6.81
C GLY A 110 -17.75 11.16 5.51
N ILE A 111 -17.00 10.08 5.51
CA ILE A 111 -16.80 9.22 4.33
C ILE A 111 -17.27 7.80 4.64
N GLU A 112 -18.08 7.22 3.74
CA GLU A 112 -18.37 5.80 3.79
C GLU A 112 -17.07 5.01 3.54
N SER A 113 -16.56 4.38 4.60
CA SER A 113 -15.31 3.66 4.58
C SER A 113 -15.53 2.18 4.34
N ALA A 114 -14.76 1.60 3.43
CA ALA A 114 -14.62 0.15 3.36
C ALA A 114 -14.07 -0.39 4.69
N SER A 115 -14.46 -1.61 5.05
CA SER A 115 -13.90 -2.34 6.18
C SER A 115 -12.86 -3.36 5.69
N TYR A 116 -11.87 -3.62 6.52
CA TYR A 116 -10.86 -4.63 6.28
C TYR A 116 -10.69 -5.50 7.51
N ASN A 117 -10.78 -6.82 7.33
CA ASN A 117 -10.55 -7.79 8.39
C ASN A 117 -9.22 -8.50 8.17
N ALA A 118 -8.19 -8.11 8.93
CA ALA A 118 -6.86 -8.68 8.80
C ALA A 118 -6.80 -10.19 9.07
N VAL A 119 -7.70 -10.73 9.92
CA VAL A 119 -7.73 -12.17 10.24
C VAL A 119 -8.10 -13.02 9.01
N GLU A 120 -8.86 -12.47 8.05
CA GLU A 120 -9.17 -13.17 6.80
C GLU A 120 -7.95 -13.35 5.87
N PHE A 121 -6.87 -12.62 6.12
CA PHE A 121 -5.60 -12.81 5.42
C PHE A 121 -4.91 -14.13 5.82
N ILE A 122 -5.19 -14.66 7.02
CA ILE A 122 -4.62 -15.92 7.49
C ILE A 122 -5.22 -17.07 6.68
N ARG A 123 -4.39 -17.72 5.90
CA ARG A 123 -4.75 -18.90 5.09
C ARG A 123 -4.88 -20.12 5.98
N ALA A 124 -5.97 -20.17 6.75
CA ALA A 124 -6.23 -21.21 7.75
C ALA A 124 -6.08 -22.63 7.18
N VAL A 125 -5.49 -23.52 7.97
CA VAL A 125 -5.25 -24.95 7.62
C VAL A 125 -4.32 -25.12 6.40
N THR A 126 -3.35 -24.24 6.23
CA THR A 126 -2.30 -24.36 5.20
C THR A 126 -0.92 -24.28 5.85
N VAL A 127 0.12 -24.61 5.10
CA VAL A 127 1.53 -24.49 5.54
C VAL A 127 1.97 -23.03 5.80
N ASN A 128 1.15 -22.06 5.44
CA ASN A 128 1.46 -20.64 5.57
C ASN A 128 0.68 -19.95 6.69
N ASP A 129 -0.20 -20.63 7.39
CA ASP A 129 -1.09 -19.99 8.39
C ASP A 129 -0.33 -19.36 9.55
N VAL A 130 0.74 -20.02 10.03
CA VAL A 130 1.62 -19.48 11.07
C VAL A 130 2.35 -18.24 10.60
N ASP A 131 2.88 -18.24 9.36
CA ASP A 131 3.59 -17.10 8.80
C ASP A 131 2.65 -15.92 8.55
N ASP A 132 1.44 -16.17 8.08
CA ASP A 132 0.40 -15.15 7.89
C ASP A 132 -0.01 -14.52 9.25
N ALA A 133 -0.22 -15.33 10.29
CA ALA A 133 -0.54 -14.85 11.62
C ALA A 133 0.62 -14.07 12.25
N ARG A 134 1.86 -14.54 12.06
CA ARG A 134 3.08 -13.86 12.52
C ARG A 134 3.23 -12.49 11.88
N LEU A 135 2.99 -12.37 10.58
CA LEU A 135 3.04 -11.08 9.88
C LEU A 135 2.07 -10.07 10.48
N ILE A 136 0.85 -10.48 10.82
CA ILE A 136 -0.12 -9.61 11.49
C ILE A 136 0.34 -9.27 12.91
N ALA A 137 0.89 -10.24 13.65
CA ALA A 137 1.40 -10.02 15.00
C ALA A 137 2.57 -9.01 15.02
N GLU A 138 3.47 -9.07 14.05
CA GLU A 138 4.57 -8.12 13.87
C GLU A 138 4.09 -6.71 13.58
N MET A 139 2.99 -6.55 12.83
CA MET A 139 2.37 -5.25 12.59
C MET A 139 1.71 -4.68 13.86
N ILE A 140 1.14 -5.54 14.72
CA ILE A 140 0.48 -5.12 15.98
C ILE A 140 1.52 -4.78 17.05
N VAL A 141 2.57 -5.60 17.16
CA VAL A 141 3.66 -5.44 18.13
C VAL A 141 4.89 -4.89 17.42
N ALA A 142 4.75 -3.69 16.85
CA ALA A 142 5.85 -3.01 16.15
C ALA A 142 6.73 -2.24 17.15
N PRO A 143 8.07 -2.44 17.15
CA PRO A 143 8.97 -1.67 17.99
C PRO A 143 9.08 -0.23 17.49
N GLU A 144 9.12 0.74 18.39
CA GLU A 144 9.29 2.16 18.05
C GLU A 144 10.79 2.50 17.88
N GLY A 145 11.31 2.35 16.66
CA GLY A 145 12.65 2.85 16.28
C GLY A 145 13.85 2.08 16.84
N HIS A 146 13.64 0.86 17.32
CA HIS A 146 14.69 -0.03 17.84
C HIS A 146 14.46 -1.48 17.39
N GLU A 147 15.46 -2.34 17.54
CA GLU A 147 15.27 -3.79 17.37
C GLU A 147 14.34 -4.34 18.47
N PRO A 148 13.47 -5.34 18.14
CA PRO A 148 12.56 -5.91 19.10
C PRO A 148 13.29 -6.45 20.34
N ASN A 149 12.89 -6.03 21.52
CA ASN A 149 13.40 -6.58 22.77
C ASN A 149 12.74 -7.95 23.10
N HIS A 150 13.22 -8.62 24.15
CA HIS A 150 12.69 -9.94 24.54
C HIS A 150 11.18 -9.92 24.78
N TRP A 151 10.64 -8.91 25.47
CA TRP A 151 9.21 -8.83 25.78
C TRP A 151 8.35 -8.61 24.55
N GLU A 152 8.82 -7.83 23.59
CA GLU A 152 8.14 -7.64 22.32
C GLU A 152 8.13 -8.91 21.48
N GLN A 153 9.21 -9.70 21.52
CA GLN A 153 9.29 -11.00 20.87
C GLN A 153 8.29 -11.99 21.47
N GLU A 154 8.24 -12.09 22.80
CA GLU A 154 7.27 -12.95 23.50
C GLU A 154 5.81 -12.51 23.24
N ALA A 155 5.57 -11.19 23.21
CA ALA A 155 4.25 -10.66 22.86
C ALA A 155 3.84 -11.05 21.43
N ARG A 156 4.77 -11.02 20.45
CA ARG A 156 4.52 -11.47 19.08
C ARG A 156 4.15 -12.95 19.02
N VAL A 157 4.87 -13.80 19.76
CA VAL A 157 4.57 -15.23 19.83
C VAL A 157 3.15 -15.45 20.38
N LEU A 158 2.81 -14.80 21.50
CA LEU A 158 1.48 -14.90 22.10
C LEU A 158 0.39 -14.40 21.12
N VAL A 159 0.57 -13.25 20.52
CA VAL A 159 -0.39 -12.68 19.56
C VAL A 159 -0.54 -13.59 18.34
N THR A 160 0.54 -14.18 17.83
CA THR A 160 0.50 -15.17 16.73
C THR A 160 -0.37 -16.35 17.09
N GLY A 161 -0.17 -16.96 18.27
CA GLY A 161 -0.98 -18.08 18.72
C GLY A 161 -2.47 -17.72 18.88
N LEU A 162 -2.78 -16.56 19.48
CA LEU A 162 -4.16 -16.08 19.60
C LEU A 162 -4.82 -15.81 18.24
N LEU A 163 -4.09 -15.27 17.27
CA LEU A 163 -4.61 -15.04 15.92
C LEU A 163 -4.92 -16.36 15.21
N LEU A 164 -4.07 -17.36 15.36
CA LEU A 164 -4.32 -18.70 14.84
C LEU A 164 -5.55 -19.32 15.49
N HIS A 165 -5.67 -19.26 16.83
CA HIS A 165 -6.85 -19.72 17.52
C HIS A 165 -8.13 -19.02 17.01
N ILE A 166 -8.09 -17.70 16.79
CA ILE A 166 -9.23 -16.97 16.24
C ILE A 166 -9.55 -17.44 14.82
N ALA A 167 -8.54 -17.63 13.97
CA ALA A 167 -8.74 -18.00 12.57
C ALA A 167 -9.23 -19.45 12.40
N LEU A 168 -8.78 -20.37 13.26
CA LEU A 168 -9.05 -21.80 13.14
C LEU A 168 -10.29 -22.21 13.94
N ASP A 169 -10.35 -21.85 15.23
CA ASP A 169 -11.29 -22.44 16.18
C ASP A 169 -12.54 -21.58 16.41
N MET A 170 -12.46 -20.26 16.13
CA MET A 170 -13.61 -19.39 16.35
C MET A 170 -14.62 -19.47 15.20
N PRO A 171 -15.93 -19.26 15.48
CA PRO A 171 -16.93 -19.18 14.43
C PRO A 171 -16.72 -17.94 13.55
N PRO A 172 -17.13 -17.95 12.26
CA PRO A 172 -16.81 -16.91 11.28
C PRO A 172 -17.08 -15.47 11.75
N HIS A 173 -18.19 -15.22 12.46
CA HIS A 173 -18.55 -13.88 12.94
C HIS A 173 -17.62 -13.35 14.07
N ARG A 174 -16.78 -14.20 14.65
CA ARG A 174 -15.78 -13.86 15.68
C ARG A 174 -14.35 -13.83 15.13
N ARG A 175 -14.13 -14.19 13.88
CA ARG A 175 -12.80 -14.19 13.25
C ARG A 175 -12.39 -12.77 12.87
N ASN A 176 -12.01 -11.95 13.84
CA ASN A 176 -11.61 -10.56 13.65
C ASN A 176 -10.72 -10.06 14.79
N LEU A 177 -10.04 -8.92 14.58
CA LEU A 177 -9.15 -8.32 15.57
C LEU A 177 -9.85 -7.82 16.84
N ARG A 178 -11.17 -7.58 16.80
CA ARG A 178 -11.93 -7.27 18.02
C ARG A 178 -11.88 -8.45 19.00
N GLU A 179 -11.93 -9.68 18.47
CA GLU A 179 -11.84 -10.88 19.31
C GLU A 179 -10.47 -11.00 19.96
N LEU A 180 -9.39 -10.70 19.27
CA LEU A 180 -8.05 -10.65 19.86
C LEU A 180 -8.03 -9.71 21.08
N ARG A 181 -8.59 -8.50 20.95
CA ARG A 181 -8.71 -7.58 22.08
C ARG A 181 -9.54 -8.17 23.22
N VAL A 182 -10.66 -8.81 22.90
CA VAL A 182 -11.53 -9.44 23.91
C VAL A 182 -10.79 -10.54 24.66
N LEU A 183 -9.98 -11.35 23.98
CA LEU A 183 -9.18 -12.41 24.59
C LEU A 183 -8.11 -11.82 25.52
N LEU A 184 -7.36 -10.83 25.08
CA LEU A 184 -6.30 -10.19 25.86
C LEU A 184 -6.81 -9.43 27.10
N MET A 185 -8.07 -8.97 27.08
CA MET A 185 -8.69 -8.25 28.21
C MET A 185 -9.47 -9.16 29.18
N ARG A 186 -9.41 -10.48 29.03
CA ARG A 186 -10.04 -11.41 29.96
C ARG A 186 -9.35 -11.40 31.31
N SER A 187 -10.09 -11.83 32.37
CA SER A 187 -9.49 -12.17 33.66
C SER A 187 -8.46 -13.30 33.47
N ARG A 188 -7.44 -13.33 34.35
CA ARG A 188 -6.37 -14.35 34.27
C ARG A 188 -6.93 -15.77 34.18
N GLU A 189 -7.86 -16.13 35.03
CA GLU A 189 -8.49 -17.46 35.02
C GLU A 189 -9.12 -17.81 33.66
N LYS A 190 -9.87 -16.87 33.05
CA LYS A 190 -10.51 -17.07 31.76
C LYS A 190 -9.49 -17.09 30.60
N PHE A 191 -8.38 -16.38 30.76
CA PHE A 191 -7.31 -16.38 29.78
C PHE A 191 -6.51 -17.69 29.83
N ASP A 192 -6.20 -18.18 31.05
CA ASP A 192 -5.53 -19.46 31.25
C ASP A 192 -6.36 -20.62 30.67
N ALA A 193 -7.70 -20.57 30.77
CA ALA A 193 -8.59 -21.55 30.13
C ALA A 193 -8.51 -21.50 28.58
N VAL A 194 -8.30 -20.31 27.98
CA VAL A 194 -8.07 -20.21 26.53
C VAL A 194 -6.73 -20.82 26.13
N LEU A 195 -5.67 -20.52 26.89
CA LEU A 195 -4.34 -21.09 26.62
C LEU A 195 -4.35 -22.63 26.76
N ALA A 196 -5.04 -23.17 27.77
CA ALA A 196 -5.21 -24.62 27.92
C ALA A 196 -5.93 -25.23 26.71
N HIS A 197 -7.01 -24.58 26.22
CA HIS A 197 -7.73 -25.05 25.04
C HIS A 197 -6.84 -24.98 23.77
N MET A 198 -6.01 -23.95 23.64
CA MET A 198 -5.04 -23.88 22.56
C MET A 198 -3.99 -24.98 22.62
N GLY A 199 -3.54 -25.35 23.84
CA GLY A 199 -2.61 -26.46 24.04
C GLY A 199 -3.17 -27.84 23.65
N ASP A 200 -4.49 -28.01 23.67
CA ASP A 200 -5.19 -29.22 23.20
C ASP A 200 -5.46 -29.19 21.67
N SER A 201 -5.12 -28.11 21.00
CA SER A 201 -5.31 -27.98 19.55
C SER A 201 -4.44 -29.01 18.80
N LYS A 202 -5.02 -29.58 17.73
CA LYS A 202 -4.28 -30.51 16.84
C LYS A 202 -3.42 -29.76 15.81
N HIS A 203 -3.37 -28.44 15.87
CA HIS A 203 -2.53 -27.66 14.98
C HIS A 203 -1.05 -27.87 15.33
N PRO A 204 -0.18 -28.20 14.36
CA PRO A 204 1.23 -28.50 14.60
C PRO A 204 2.05 -27.21 14.83
N ILE A 205 1.76 -26.45 15.89
CA ILE A 205 2.59 -25.33 16.30
C ILE A 205 3.49 -25.77 17.44
#